data_6a80d5f3436a9d8d5a8adbbf3472769e
#
_entry.id   6a80d5f3436a9d8d5a8adbbf3472769e
#
_cell.length_a   1.000
_cell.length_b   1.000
_cell.length_c   1.000
_cell.angle_alpha   90.00
_cell.angle_beta   90.00
_cell.angle_gamma   90.00
#
_symmetry.space_group_name_H-M   'P 1'
#
loop_
_entity.id
_entity.type
_entity.pdbx_description
1 polymer ?
#
loop_
_entity_poly.entity_id
_entity_poly.type
_entity_poly.pdbx_seq_one_letter_code
_entity_poly.pdbx_strand_id
1 'polypeptide(L)'
;MTRVLISTVRLLEFLEGAGHFWAYMQYAHALRRLGCEVLLLDSYIWSSESPDERRVREFLDRMARYGFDDEAIVANGAGLPETDLSEVLDGVDLLLNFNYHLGDDVVSAARRSALVDIDPGLLQFWISRGFIAPAEHDLYFTTGETIPNGSGAIPDCGLDWLQSRPPVCLDLWPYTYAPASDAFTTVSSWWGERDYVGDPEDYYDNTKRTAFFDFMDLPRHTDQPLELALFLADSDEGDRRLLEERGWRVRHSPEVASSPEDYRSYVQRSRGEFSWAKASCMRFQNAWVSDRSLCYLASGKPVVVQDTGPSSILPDGDGMFRFKTMADIAQAFETINGDYERQCRLARRLAAEHFDAEVVVAGILERAL
;
A
#
# COMPACT_ATOMS: atom_id res chain seq x y z
N MET A 1 27.83 10.29 0.93
CA MET A 1 26.70 9.34 1.15
C MET A 1 25.47 10.08 0.67
N THR A 2 24.66 9.47 -0.15
CA THR A 2 23.44 10.12 -0.67
C THR A 2 22.42 10.28 0.45
N ARG A 3 21.94 11.50 0.64
CA ARG A 3 20.95 11.85 1.66
C ARG A 3 19.56 11.92 1.05
N VAL A 4 18.65 11.06 1.48
CA VAL A 4 17.30 10.93 0.93
C VAL A 4 16.27 11.26 2.00
N LEU A 5 15.37 12.18 1.69
CA LEU A 5 14.19 12.48 2.49
C LEU A 5 12.98 11.75 1.90
N ILE A 6 12.30 10.96 2.71
CA ILE A 6 11.00 10.38 2.38
C ILE A 6 9.90 11.21 3.05
N SER A 7 9.01 11.79 2.25
CA SER A 7 7.80 12.42 2.79
C SER A 7 6.67 11.41 2.81
N THR A 8 6.26 10.98 4.00
CA THR A 8 5.17 10.02 4.20
C THR A 8 3.82 10.72 4.35
N VAL A 9 2.73 9.97 4.35
CA VAL A 9 1.37 10.49 4.53
C VAL A 9 0.75 9.87 5.77
N ARG A 10 0.49 10.69 6.81
CA ARG A 10 -0.38 10.34 7.94
C ARG A 10 0.03 9.11 8.76
N LEU A 11 1.32 8.79 8.86
CA LEU A 11 1.77 7.69 9.72
C LEU A 11 1.50 8.01 11.21
N LEU A 12 1.67 9.27 11.60
CA LEU A 12 1.39 9.75 12.95
C LEU A 12 -0.12 9.74 13.25
N GLU A 13 -0.94 10.13 12.28
CA GLU A 13 -2.39 10.17 12.46
C GLU A 13 -3.03 8.78 12.50
N PHE A 14 -2.43 7.83 11.80
CA PHE A 14 -2.97 6.49 11.65
C PHE A 14 -2.01 5.41 12.19
N LEU A 15 -1.65 5.55 13.47
CA LEU A 15 -0.77 4.59 14.14
C LEU A 15 -1.32 3.16 14.13
N GLU A 16 -2.63 3.00 14.14
CA GLU A 16 -3.32 1.70 14.06
C GLU A 16 -3.25 1.07 12.65
N GLY A 17 -2.82 1.84 11.64
CA GLY A 17 -2.69 1.40 10.26
C GLY A 17 -1.38 0.68 9.96
N ALA A 18 -1.18 -0.48 10.56
CA ALA A 18 0.09 -1.22 10.44
C ALA A 18 0.48 -1.55 8.98
N GLY A 19 -0.49 -1.87 8.11
CA GLY A 19 -0.24 -2.03 6.67
C GLY A 19 0.27 -0.75 6.02
N HIS A 20 -0.33 0.39 6.38
CA HIS A 20 0.07 1.72 5.90
C HIS A 20 1.51 2.07 6.32
N PHE A 21 1.90 1.76 7.56
CA PHE A 21 3.29 1.87 8.01
C PHE A 21 4.25 1.09 7.10
N TRP A 22 3.93 -0.16 6.79
CA TRP A 22 4.79 -1.00 5.96
C TRP A 22 4.93 -0.49 4.53
N ALA A 23 3.95 0.20 3.97
CA ALA A 23 4.04 0.76 2.62
C ALA A 23 5.25 1.69 2.46
N TYR A 24 5.56 2.53 3.45
CA TYR A 24 6.71 3.44 3.42
C TYR A 24 8.00 2.81 3.94
N MET A 25 7.91 1.96 4.96
CA MET A 25 9.10 1.35 5.56
C MET A 25 9.85 0.41 4.61
N GLN A 26 9.17 -0.15 3.60
CA GLN A 26 9.84 -0.91 2.55
C GLN A 26 10.85 -0.03 1.77
N TYR A 27 10.47 1.19 1.44
CA TYR A 27 11.38 2.15 0.77
C TYR A 27 12.51 2.59 1.71
N ALA A 28 12.17 2.95 2.94
CA ALA A 28 13.14 3.46 3.91
C ALA A 28 14.25 2.45 4.22
N HIS A 29 13.88 1.19 4.47
CA HIS A 29 14.85 0.13 4.73
C HIS A 29 15.69 -0.21 3.49
N ALA A 30 15.09 -0.24 2.30
CA ALA A 30 15.83 -0.48 1.06
C ALA A 30 16.88 0.61 0.80
N LEU A 31 16.52 1.88 0.95
CA LEU A 31 17.45 3.00 0.81
C LEU A 31 18.65 2.89 1.75
N ARG A 32 18.41 2.55 3.03
CA ARG A 32 19.50 2.33 3.99
C ARG A 32 20.43 1.20 3.57
N ARG A 33 19.89 0.07 3.07
CA ARG A 33 20.71 -1.05 2.57
C ARG A 33 21.52 -0.67 1.36
N LEU A 34 21.00 0.23 0.53
CA LEU A 34 21.73 0.80 -0.61
C LEU A 34 22.75 1.87 -0.21
N GLY A 35 22.94 2.09 1.10
CA GLY A 35 23.95 2.98 1.65
C GLY A 35 23.55 4.45 1.67
N CYS A 36 22.25 4.76 1.60
CA CYS A 36 21.75 6.12 1.76
C CYS A 36 21.60 6.49 3.25
N GLU A 37 21.80 7.75 3.57
CA GLU A 37 21.28 8.39 4.78
C GLU A 37 19.81 8.69 4.52
N VAL A 38 18.90 8.22 5.39
CA VAL A 38 17.45 8.32 5.16
C VAL A 38 16.81 9.13 6.25
N LEU A 39 16.12 10.17 5.87
CA LEU A 39 15.24 10.97 6.73
C LEU A 39 13.78 10.67 6.41
N LEU A 40 12.91 10.67 7.40
CA LEU A 40 11.47 10.43 7.28
C LEU A 40 10.71 11.66 7.76
N LEU A 41 9.98 12.28 6.86
CA LEU A 41 9.11 13.42 7.15
C LEU A 41 7.66 12.98 7.14
N ASP A 42 7.00 13.00 8.29
CA ASP A 42 5.54 12.83 8.35
C ASP A 42 4.87 14.18 8.64
N SER A 43 3.92 14.56 7.81
CA SER A 43 3.22 15.83 7.94
C SER A 43 1.80 15.60 8.45
N TYR A 44 1.45 16.39 9.47
CA TYR A 44 0.11 16.43 10.05
C TYR A 44 -0.76 17.41 9.26
N ILE A 45 -1.53 16.89 8.29
CA ILE A 45 -2.14 17.74 7.25
C ILE A 45 -3.57 18.19 7.59
N TRP A 46 -4.31 17.47 8.41
CA TRP A 46 -5.77 17.56 8.45
C TRP A 46 -6.36 18.20 9.71
N SER A 47 -5.56 18.53 10.70
CA SER A 47 -6.04 19.17 11.93
C SER A 47 -5.44 20.57 12.09
N SER A 48 -6.29 21.53 12.41
CA SER A 48 -5.86 22.85 12.84
C SER A 48 -5.25 22.85 14.26
N GLU A 49 -5.26 21.70 14.92
CA GLU A 49 -4.72 21.50 16.26
C GLU A 49 -3.37 20.81 16.16
N SER A 50 -2.44 21.18 17.04
CA SER A 50 -1.17 20.47 17.17
C SER A 50 -1.41 19.00 17.53
N PRO A 51 -0.60 18.07 16.99
CA PRO A 51 -0.76 16.66 17.32
C PRO A 51 -0.61 16.42 18.84
N ASP A 52 -1.40 15.46 19.35
CA ASP A 52 -1.28 15.03 20.76
C ASP A 52 0.16 14.55 21.01
N GLU A 53 0.83 15.19 22.00
CA GLU A 53 2.21 14.86 22.36
C GLU A 53 2.42 13.37 22.69
N ARG A 54 1.38 12.69 23.16
CA ARG A 54 1.44 11.24 23.41
C ARG A 54 1.53 10.48 22.10
N ARG A 55 0.75 10.84 21.08
CA ARG A 55 0.81 10.21 19.75
C ARG A 55 2.13 10.46 19.06
N VAL A 56 2.68 11.67 19.19
CA VAL A 56 4.02 12.00 18.67
C VAL A 56 5.07 11.10 19.31
N ARG A 57 5.06 10.95 20.64
CA ARG A 57 6.00 10.05 21.33
C ARG A 57 5.82 8.60 20.89
N GLU A 58 4.59 8.12 20.79
CA GLU A 58 4.31 6.75 20.33
C GLU A 58 4.79 6.51 18.90
N PHE A 59 4.64 7.51 18.01
CA PHE A 59 5.16 7.47 16.65
C PHE A 59 6.70 7.41 16.66
N LEU A 60 7.36 8.30 17.37
CA LEU A 60 8.83 8.36 17.47
C LEU A 60 9.39 7.07 18.08
N ASP A 61 8.79 6.54 19.17
CA ASP A 61 9.16 5.27 19.77
C ASP A 61 8.99 4.09 18.79
N ARG A 62 7.99 4.15 17.90
CA ARG A 62 7.81 3.17 16.84
C ARG A 62 8.92 3.30 15.81
N MET A 63 9.21 4.50 15.35
CA MET A 63 10.28 4.74 14.37
C MET A 63 11.64 4.28 14.92
N ALA A 64 11.93 4.57 16.19
CA ALA A 64 13.12 4.11 16.90
C ALA A 64 13.26 2.57 16.88
N ARG A 65 12.18 1.85 17.17
CA ARG A 65 12.19 0.37 17.11
C ARG A 65 12.54 -0.20 15.74
N TYR A 66 12.32 0.57 14.68
CA TYR A 66 12.70 0.21 13.31
C TYR A 66 14.02 0.85 12.88
N GLY A 67 14.74 1.47 13.83
CA GLY A 67 16.08 2.01 13.64
C GLY A 67 16.11 3.43 13.05
N PHE A 68 15.05 4.19 13.19
CA PHE A 68 14.94 5.59 12.72
C PHE A 68 14.75 6.53 13.93
N ASP A 69 15.68 6.49 14.88
CA ASP A 69 15.59 7.22 16.15
C ASP A 69 15.66 8.72 15.96
N ASP A 70 16.68 9.19 15.23
CA ASP A 70 16.97 10.62 15.04
C ASP A 70 16.54 11.09 13.64
N GLU A 71 16.06 10.19 12.81
CA GLU A 71 15.75 10.48 11.41
C GLU A 71 14.26 10.70 11.14
N ALA A 72 13.40 10.46 12.14
CA ALA A 72 11.97 10.70 12.02
C ALA A 72 11.61 12.12 12.41
N ILE A 73 11.00 12.86 11.49
CA ILE A 73 10.63 14.26 11.62
C ILE A 73 9.13 14.38 11.50
N VAL A 74 8.51 15.09 12.43
CA VAL A 74 7.08 15.41 12.38
C VAL A 74 6.92 16.88 12.04
N ALA A 75 6.28 17.17 10.90
CA ALA A 75 5.97 18.53 10.50
C ALA A 75 4.47 18.82 10.67
N ASN A 76 4.15 19.99 11.17
CA ASN A 76 2.78 20.47 11.27
C ASN A 76 2.32 21.02 9.90
N GLY A 77 1.18 20.61 9.40
CA GLY A 77 0.69 20.67 8.01
C GLY A 77 0.63 22.01 7.27
N ALA A 78 1.08 23.11 7.83
CA ALA A 78 1.09 24.41 7.14
C ALA A 78 2.40 25.18 7.31
N GLY A 79 3.40 24.57 7.81
CA GLY A 79 4.71 25.16 8.10
C GLY A 79 5.36 24.29 9.17
N LEU A 80 6.60 24.31 9.14
CA LEU A 80 7.46 23.45 9.92
C LEU A 80 7.25 23.57 11.41
N PRO A 81 7.59 22.46 12.15
CA PRO A 81 7.77 22.59 13.59
C PRO A 81 8.85 23.64 13.89
N GLU A 82 8.99 23.97 15.17
CA GLU A 82 10.09 24.79 15.71
C GLU A 82 11.49 24.27 15.32
N THR A 83 11.60 23.05 14.79
CA THR A 83 12.79 22.56 14.09
C THR A 83 12.85 23.28 12.75
N ASP A 84 13.89 24.05 12.54
CA ASP A 84 14.12 24.73 11.26
C ASP A 84 14.28 23.67 10.15
N LEU A 85 13.21 23.44 9.36
CA LEU A 85 13.27 22.49 8.24
C LEU A 85 14.34 22.92 7.25
N SER A 86 14.72 24.20 7.20
CA SER A 86 15.83 24.60 6.36
C SER A 86 17.11 23.85 6.74
N GLU A 87 17.35 23.61 8.03
CA GLU A 87 18.50 22.81 8.49
C GLU A 87 18.35 21.31 8.13
N VAL A 88 17.12 20.77 8.17
CA VAL A 88 16.86 19.38 7.81
C VAL A 88 16.99 19.15 6.31
N LEU A 89 16.48 20.09 5.52
CA LEU A 89 16.51 20.04 4.06
C LEU A 89 17.87 20.39 3.48
N ASP A 90 18.72 21.09 4.26
CA ASP A 90 20.08 21.38 3.83
C ASP A 90 20.86 20.08 3.59
N GLY A 91 21.36 19.95 2.36
CA GLY A 91 22.11 18.78 1.92
C GLY A 91 21.28 17.53 1.59
N VAL A 92 19.93 17.64 1.46
CA VAL A 92 19.10 16.57 0.89
C VAL A 92 19.36 16.46 -0.61
N ASP A 93 19.90 15.33 -1.04
CA ASP A 93 20.18 15.06 -2.45
C ASP A 93 18.91 14.70 -3.23
N LEU A 94 17.99 13.97 -2.57
CA LEU A 94 16.73 13.51 -3.18
C LEU A 94 15.58 13.54 -2.18
N LEU A 95 14.47 14.16 -2.57
CA LEU A 95 13.17 13.99 -1.93
C LEU A 95 12.36 12.92 -2.67
N LEU A 96 12.01 11.83 -2.00
CA LEU A 96 10.97 10.90 -2.44
C LEU A 96 9.65 11.29 -1.77
N ASN A 97 8.80 11.96 -2.50
CA ASN A 97 7.56 12.51 -1.99
C ASN A 97 6.36 11.61 -2.28
N PHE A 98 5.75 11.07 -1.23
CA PHE A 98 4.48 10.34 -1.30
C PHE A 98 3.28 11.21 -0.94
N ASN A 99 3.55 12.44 -0.47
CA ASN A 99 2.54 13.38 -0.01
C ASN A 99 2.31 14.48 -1.06
N TYR A 100 1.35 14.28 -1.92
CA TYR A 100 0.98 15.23 -2.98
C TYR A 100 0.39 16.56 -2.48
N HIS A 101 0.28 16.76 -1.16
CA HIS A 101 -0.06 18.04 -0.53
C HIS A 101 1.16 18.77 0.05
N LEU A 102 2.36 18.23 -0.11
CA LEU A 102 3.58 18.88 0.36
C LEU A 102 3.81 20.20 -0.39
N GLY A 103 4.14 21.26 0.34
CA GLY A 103 4.28 22.61 -0.23
C GLY A 103 5.50 22.77 -1.14
N ASP A 104 5.43 23.76 -2.03
CA ASP A 104 6.50 24.09 -2.98
C ASP A 104 7.82 24.44 -2.29
N ASP A 105 7.77 25.07 -1.11
CA ASP A 105 8.93 25.44 -0.30
C ASP A 105 9.74 24.23 0.14
N VAL A 106 9.07 23.15 0.52
CA VAL A 106 9.72 21.89 0.91
C VAL A 106 10.23 21.12 -0.33
N VAL A 107 9.41 21.03 -1.38
CA VAL A 107 9.77 20.30 -2.59
C VAL A 107 10.98 20.94 -3.29
N SER A 108 11.01 22.28 -3.38
CA SER A 108 12.10 23.01 -4.03
C SER A 108 13.40 23.12 -3.21
N ALA A 109 13.35 22.79 -1.93
CA ALA A 109 14.54 22.86 -1.07
C ALA A 109 15.48 21.65 -1.26
N ALA A 110 14.97 20.51 -1.73
CA ALA A 110 15.80 19.36 -2.07
C ALA A 110 16.51 19.59 -3.42
N ARG A 111 17.72 19.02 -3.57
CA ARG A 111 18.48 19.12 -4.83
C ARG A 111 17.74 18.49 -6.01
N ARG A 112 17.05 17.40 -5.77
CA ARG A 112 16.18 16.68 -6.71
C ARG A 112 14.92 16.25 -5.98
N SER A 113 13.80 16.22 -6.68
CA SER A 113 12.53 15.79 -6.13
C SER A 113 11.81 14.80 -7.05
N ALA A 114 11.17 13.81 -6.47
CA ALA A 114 10.38 12.82 -7.16
C ALA A 114 9.04 12.59 -6.45
N LEU A 115 7.93 12.81 -7.14
CA LEU A 115 6.62 12.39 -6.66
C LEU A 115 6.44 10.89 -6.92
N VAL A 116 6.06 10.14 -5.90
CA VAL A 116 5.83 8.69 -6.00
C VAL A 116 4.35 8.38 -5.77
N ASP A 117 3.67 8.04 -6.85
CA ASP A 117 2.25 7.67 -6.84
C ASP A 117 2.08 6.19 -6.49
N ILE A 118 1.42 5.93 -5.36
CA ILE A 118 1.05 4.58 -4.88
C ILE A 118 -0.46 4.30 -4.96
N ASP A 119 -1.26 5.28 -5.43
CA ASP A 119 -2.70 5.15 -5.73
C ASP A 119 -2.99 5.41 -7.23
N PRO A 120 -2.41 4.60 -8.12
CA PRO A 120 -2.39 4.86 -9.55
C PRO A 120 -3.81 4.96 -10.14
N GLY A 121 -3.99 5.97 -10.97
CA GLY A 121 -5.27 6.29 -11.59
C GLY A 121 -6.08 7.31 -10.78
N LEU A 122 -6.14 7.19 -9.46
CA LEU A 122 -6.83 8.17 -8.62
C LEU A 122 -6.09 9.51 -8.58
N LEU A 123 -4.79 9.49 -8.34
CA LEU A 123 -3.99 10.71 -8.32
C LEU A 123 -4.09 11.46 -9.65
N GLN A 124 -3.89 10.76 -10.77
CA GLN A 124 -4.00 11.35 -12.10
C GLN A 124 -5.41 11.89 -12.37
N PHE A 125 -6.44 11.16 -11.96
CA PHE A 125 -7.82 11.64 -12.07
C PHE A 125 -8.02 12.95 -11.28
N TRP A 126 -7.56 13.01 -10.04
CA TRP A 126 -7.70 14.22 -9.20
C TRP A 126 -6.93 15.42 -9.74
N ILE A 127 -5.72 15.20 -10.28
CA ILE A 127 -4.92 16.25 -10.94
C ILE A 127 -5.67 16.74 -12.19
N SER A 128 -6.15 15.84 -13.04
CA SER A 128 -6.85 16.20 -14.29
C SER A 128 -8.13 17.01 -14.07
N ARG A 129 -8.74 16.86 -12.88
CA ARG A 129 -9.96 17.58 -12.47
C ARG A 129 -9.67 18.84 -11.64
N GLY A 130 -8.41 19.13 -11.38
CA GLY A 130 -8.02 20.27 -10.54
C GLY A 130 -8.39 20.12 -9.05
N PHE A 131 -8.68 18.90 -8.60
CA PHE A 131 -8.95 18.63 -7.18
C PHE A 131 -7.68 18.63 -6.36
N ILE A 132 -6.56 18.31 -7.00
CA ILE A 132 -5.22 18.31 -6.44
C ILE A 132 -4.29 18.99 -7.42
N ALA A 133 -3.43 19.85 -6.92
CA ALA A 133 -2.35 20.48 -7.64
C ALA A 133 -1.05 20.24 -6.85
N PRO A 134 -0.37 19.12 -7.08
CA PRO A 134 0.89 18.87 -6.39
C PRO A 134 1.94 19.89 -6.83
N ALA A 135 2.88 20.20 -5.96
CA ALA A 135 4.07 20.97 -6.30
C ALA A 135 4.79 20.35 -7.50
N GLU A 136 5.50 21.16 -8.28
CA GLU A 136 6.28 20.67 -9.43
C GLU A 136 7.48 19.85 -8.91
N HIS A 137 7.66 18.66 -9.48
CA HIS A 137 8.77 17.75 -9.17
C HIS A 137 9.64 17.53 -10.41
N ASP A 138 10.91 17.19 -10.19
CA ASP A 138 11.81 16.82 -11.31
C ASP A 138 11.39 15.50 -11.98
N LEU A 139 10.75 14.59 -11.23
CA LEU A 139 10.39 13.25 -11.67
C LEU A 139 9.05 12.82 -11.08
N TYR A 140 8.35 11.98 -11.82
CA TYR A 140 7.07 11.40 -11.41
C TYR A 140 7.10 9.89 -11.57
N PHE A 141 7.01 9.15 -10.46
CA PHE A 141 6.91 7.70 -10.46
C PHE A 141 5.50 7.26 -10.15
N THR A 142 5.05 6.17 -10.78
CA THR A 142 3.76 5.54 -10.49
C THR A 142 3.89 4.03 -10.40
N THR A 143 3.12 3.41 -9.50
CA THR A 143 3.01 1.96 -9.38
C THR A 143 2.02 1.36 -10.39
N GLY A 144 1.28 2.17 -11.14
CA GLY A 144 0.37 1.72 -12.19
C GLY A 144 1.10 1.42 -13.49
N GLU A 145 1.14 0.14 -13.88
CA GLU A 145 1.87 -0.30 -15.08
C GLU A 145 1.30 0.28 -16.39
N THR A 146 0.01 0.59 -16.42
CA THR A 146 -0.66 1.06 -17.64
C THR A 146 -0.56 2.57 -17.86
N ILE A 147 -0.15 3.35 -16.85
CA ILE A 147 -0.10 4.82 -16.94
C ILE A 147 0.99 5.30 -17.90
N PRO A 148 2.27 4.88 -17.75
CA PRO A 148 3.34 5.34 -18.65
C PRO A 148 3.14 4.92 -20.10
N ASN A 149 2.41 3.82 -20.32
CA ASN A 149 2.20 3.26 -21.65
C ASN A 149 1.01 3.89 -22.41
N GLY A 150 0.24 4.77 -21.77
CA GLY A 150 -0.97 5.37 -22.35
C GLY A 150 -2.04 4.34 -22.75
N SER A 151 -1.94 3.11 -22.27
CA SER A 151 -2.83 1.99 -22.65
C SER A 151 -4.15 1.97 -21.88
N GLY A 152 -4.30 2.84 -20.88
CA GLY A 152 -5.47 2.92 -20.02
C GLY A 152 -6.32 4.16 -20.27
N ALA A 153 -7.49 4.19 -19.64
CA ALA A 153 -8.37 5.36 -19.58
C ALA A 153 -7.89 6.42 -18.56
N ILE A 154 -6.61 6.39 -18.18
CA ILE A 154 -6.02 7.23 -17.15
C ILE A 154 -5.34 8.43 -17.84
N PRO A 155 -5.68 9.68 -17.47
CA PRO A 155 -4.99 10.85 -18.01
C PRO A 155 -3.54 10.89 -17.49
N ASP A 156 -2.59 11.25 -18.36
CA ASP A 156 -1.19 11.47 -17.96
C ASP A 156 -0.98 12.83 -17.28
N CYS A 157 -1.96 13.73 -17.37
CA CYS A 157 -1.93 15.09 -16.83
C CYS A 157 -0.81 15.98 -17.41
N GLY A 158 -0.24 15.60 -18.56
CA GLY A 158 0.92 16.27 -19.16
C GLY A 158 2.24 16.03 -18.38
N LEU A 159 2.29 14.98 -17.55
CA LEU A 159 3.46 14.60 -16.77
C LEU A 159 4.10 13.32 -17.33
N ASP A 160 5.41 13.29 -17.32
CA ASP A 160 6.19 12.12 -17.76
C ASP A 160 6.29 11.09 -16.63
N TRP A 161 5.30 10.20 -16.57
CA TRP A 161 5.26 9.14 -15.55
C TRP A 161 6.26 8.02 -15.85
N LEU A 162 7.07 7.71 -14.86
CA LEU A 162 8.01 6.59 -14.85
C LEU A 162 7.40 5.43 -14.05
N GLN A 163 7.35 4.25 -14.65
CA GLN A 163 6.90 3.09 -13.89
C GLN A 163 7.90 2.72 -12.80
N SER A 164 7.37 2.54 -11.60
CA SER A 164 8.02 1.84 -10.50
C SER A 164 7.11 0.72 -10.01
N ARG A 165 7.67 -0.25 -9.30
CA ARG A 165 6.88 -1.28 -8.64
C ARG A 165 6.80 -0.98 -7.14
N PRO A 166 5.72 -1.38 -6.47
CA PRO A 166 5.73 -1.32 -5.02
C PRO A 166 6.79 -2.31 -4.49
N PRO A 167 7.67 -1.89 -3.55
CA PRO A 167 8.75 -2.73 -3.04
C PRO A 167 8.32 -3.60 -1.86
N VAL A 168 9.03 -4.69 -1.62
CA VAL A 168 8.96 -5.46 -0.37
C VAL A 168 10.34 -5.93 0.09
N CYS A 169 10.70 -5.64 1.34
CA CYS A 169 11.95 -6.07 1.96
C CYS A 169 11.89 -7.56 2.33
N LEU A 170 12.58 -8.39 1.58
CA LEU A 170 12.48 -9.84 1.70
C LEU A 170 12.96 -10.41 3.04
N ASP A 171 13.88 -9.74 3.73
CA ASP A 171 14.39 -10.11 5.05
C ASP A 171 13.45 -9.68 6.19
N LEU A 172 12.73 -8.57 6.02
CA LEU A 172 11.68 -8.15 6.97
C LEU A 172 10.43 -9.02 6.84
N TRP A 173 10.24 -9.66 5.68
CA TRP A 173 9.15 -10.60 5.37
C TRP A 173 9.71 -11.97 5.02
N PRO A 174 10.32 -12.70 5.99
CA PRO A 174 10.92 -14.00 5.72
C PRO A 174 9.88 -15.03 5.28
N TYR A 175 10.32 -15.96 4.44
CA TYR A 175 9.50 -17.10 4.04
C TYR A 175 9.03 -17.89 5.26
N THR A 176 7.72 -18.12 5.34
CA THR A 176 7.08 -18.84 6.45
C THR A 176 6.10 -19.89 5.91
N TYR A 177 6.52 -21.15 5.87
CA TYR A 177 5.64 -22.25 5.51
C TYR A 177 4.75 -22.62 6.69
N ALA A 178 3.44 -22.51 6.54
CA ALA A 178 2.46 -22.76 7.59
C ALA A 178 1.35 -23.70 7.09
N PRO A 179 1.63 -25.01 6.93
CA PRO A 179 0.66 -25.96 6.36
C PRO A 179 -0.58 -26.18 7.24
N ALA A 180 -0.48 -25.90 8.55
CA ALA A 180 -1.59 -25.96 9.48
C ALA A 180 -2.54 -24.75 9.41
N SER A 181 -2.16 -23.69 8.72
CA SER A 181 -3.04 -22.53 8.52
C SER A 181 -4.17 -22.92 7.56
N ASP A 182 -5.40 -22.62 7.94
CA ASP A 182 -6.59 -23.02 7.19
C ASP A 182 -7.20 -21.89 6.36
N ALA A 183 -7.13 -20.65 6.82
CA ALA A 183 -7.86 -19.53 6.23
C ALA A 183 -7.04 -18.69 5.26
N PHE A 184 -7.65 -18.34 4.11
CA PHE A 184 -7.24 -17.18 3.34
C PHE A 184 -7.78 -15.93 4.00
N THR A 185 -6.93 -14.92 4.15
CA THR A 185 -7.22 -13.75 4.95
C THR A 185 -7.03 -12.46 4.17
N THR A 186 -7.61 -11.37 4.67
CA THR A 186 -7.24 -10.01 4.27
C THR A 186 -7.31 -9.06 5.46
N VAL A 187 -6.47 -8.03 5.48
CA VAL A 187 -6.61 -6.88 6.38
C VAL A 187 -7.01 -5.68 5.54
N SER A 188 -8.12 -5.04 5.84
CA SER A 188 -8.63 -3.94 5.01
C SER A 188 -9.39 -2.89 5.82
N SER A 189 -9.31 -1.63 5.37
CA SER A 189 -10.35 -0.65 5.69
C SER A 189 -11.68 -1.10 5.06
N TRP A 190 -12.79 -0.76 5.72
CA TRP A 190 -14.14 -0.98 5.19
C TRP A 190 -14.65 0.26 4.47
N TRP A 191 -14.42 1.41 5.09
CA TRP A 191 -14.70 2.73 4.58
C TRP A 191 -13.41 3.43 4.13
N GLY A 192 -13.51 4.41 3.26
CA GLY A 192 -12.42 5.26 2.81
C GLY A 192 -12.73 6.73 3.08
N GLU A 193 -11.74 7.60 2.99
CA GLU A 193 -11.94 9.05 3.23
C GLU A 193 -12.60 9.76 2.05
N ARG A 194 -12.44 9.22 0.86
CA ARG A 194 -13.05 9.73 -0.37
C ARG A 194 -13.85 8.62 -1.01
N ASP A 195 -15.05 8.44 -0.50
CA ASP A 195 -15.91 7.32 -0.83
C ASP A 195 -16.49 7.41 -2.24
N TYR A 196 -16.57 8.61 -2.80
CA TYR A 196 -17.11 8.84 -4.13
C TYR A 196 -16.07 9.44 -5.07
N VAL A 197 -15.99 8.86 -6.25
CA VAL A 197 -15.06 9.24 -7.32
C VAL A 197 -15.83 9.33 -8.63
N GLY A 198 -15.38 10.17 -9.55
CA GLY A 198 -15.97 10.33 -10.87
C GLY A 198 -16.45 11.75 -11.15
N ASP A 199 -17.02 11.95 -12.31
CA ASP A 199 -17.67 13.20 -12.70
C ASP A 199 -19.05 13.29 -12.08
N PRO A 200 -19.65 14.50 -11.96
CA PRO A 200 -21.00 14.67 -11.42
C PRO A 200 -22.08 13.80 -12.09
N GLU A 201 -21.88 13.44 -13.36
CA GLU A 201 -22.80 12.60 -14.12
C GLU A 201 -22.47 11.09 -14.03
N ASP A 202 -21.29 10.73 -13.52
CA ASP A 202 -20.82 9.34 -13.37
C ASP A 202 -20.11 9.12 -12.01
N TYR A 203 -20.71 9.64 -10.95
CA TYR A 203 -20.24 9.41 -9.58
C TYR A 203 -20.42 7.95 -9.20
N TYR A 204 -19.38 7.35 -8.60
CA TYR A 204 -19.44 5.98 -8.09
C TYR A 204 -18.80 5.86 -6.71
N ASP A 205 -19.32 4.93 -5.92
CA ASP A 205 -18.77 4.57 -4.63
C ASP A 205 -17.44 3.80 -4.82
N ASN A 206 -16.38 4.30 -4.19
CA ASN A 206 -15.02 3.73 -4.26
C ASN A 206 -14.61 3.05 -2.95
N THR A 207 -15.55 2.81 -2.04
CA THR A 207 -15.26 2.10 -0.79
C THR A 207 -14.92 0.64 -1.05
N LYS A 208 -14.11 0.08 -0.16
CA LYS A 208 -13.88 -1.37 -0.15
C LYS A 208 -15.15 -2.14 0.14
N ARG A 209 -16.04 -1.56 0.95
CA ARG A 209 -17.35 -2.13 1.32
C ARG A 209 -18.20 -2.42 0.09
N THR A 210 -18.46 -1.42 -0.74
CA THR A 210 -19.33 -1.58 -1.92
C THR A 210 -18.72 -2.57 -2.93
N ALA A 211 -17.43 -2.48 -3.18
CA ALA A 211 -16.74 -3.41 -4.08
C ALA A 211 -16.76 -4.86 -3.56
N PHE A 212 -16.86 -5.07 -2.25
CA PHE A 212 -16.89 -6.41 -1.66
C PHE A 212 -18.24 -7.13 -1.84
N PHE A 213 -19.33 -6.40 -1.97
CA PHE A 213 -20.65 -7.04 -2.03
C PHE A 213 -20.81 -8.01 -3.19
N ASP A 214 -20.07 -7.87 -4.26
CA ASP A 214 -20.04 -8.82 -5.38
C ASP A 214 -19.47 -10.19 -4.96
N PHE A 215 -18.70 -10.25 -3.85
CA PHE A 215 -18.05 -11.46 -3.35
C PHE A 215 -18.63 -11.98 -2.03
N MET A 216 -19.69 -11.34 -1.52
CA MET A 216 -20.26 -11.62 -0.20
C MET A 216 -20.65 -13.10 -0.02
N ASP A 217 -21.14 -13.74 -1.06
CA ASP A 217 -21.57 -15.15 -1.04
C ASP A 217 -20.43 -16.16 -1.30
N LEU A 218 -19.20 -15.72 -1.47
CA LEU A 218 -18.06 -16.60 -1.78
C LEU A 218 -17.92 -17.80 -0.82
N PRO A 219 -18.11 -17.68 0.51
CA PRO A 219 -18.02 -18.85 1.41
C PRO A 219 -19.04 -19.95 1.13
N ARG A 220 -20.09 -19.68 0.35
CA ARG A 220 -21.09 -20.68 -0.08
C ARG A 220 -20.67 -21.43 -1.36
N HIS A 221 -19.62 -20.97 -2.01
CA HIS A 221 -19.10 -21.51 -3.27
C HIS A 221 -17.76 -22.24 -3.11
N THR A 222 -17.25 -22.33 -1.89
CA THR A 222 -15.98 -23.01 -1.58
C THR A 222 -15.99 -23.53 -0.14
N ASP A 223 -15.32 -24.67 0.08
CA ASP A 223 -15.05 -25.18 1.44
C ASP A 223 -13.82 -24.52 2.08
N GLN A 224 -13.13 -23.65 1.35
CA GLN A 224 -11.96 -22.93 1.84
C GLN A 224 -12.36 -21.93 2.92
N PRO A 225 -11.84 -22.01 4.16
CA PRO A 225 -12.08 -20.99 5.17
C PRO A 225 -11.56 -19.62 4.75
N LEU A 226 -12.39 -18.59 4.95
CA LEU A 226 -12.13 -17.22 4.57
C LEU A 226 -12.28 -16.31 5.79
N GLU A 227 -11.32 -15.42 6.01
CA GLU A 227 -11.31 -14.49 7.15
C GLU A 227 -11.04 -13.06 6.70
N LEU A 228 -11.82 -12.13 7.22
CA LEU A 228 -11.70 -10.70 6.98
C LEU A 228 -11.32 -10.00 8.29
N ALA A 229 -10.16 -9.37 8.34
CA ALA A 229 -9.79 -8.44 9.39
C ALA A 229 -10.12 -7.01 8.91
N LEU A 230 -11.26 -6.50 9.34
CA LEU A 230 -11.81 -5.22 8.88
C LEU A 230 -11.72 -4.15 9.97
N PHE A 231 -11.45 -2.91 9.56
CA PHE A 231 -11.61 -1.77 10.43
C PHE A 231 -13.07 -1.33 10.40
N LEU A 232 -13.85 -1.79 11.38
CA LEU A 232 -15.29 -1.55 11.53
C LEU A 232 -15.55 -0.62 12.70
N ALA A 233 -16.46 0.34 12.49
CA ALA A 233 -17.04 1.13 13.58
C ALA A 233 -18.20 0.39 14.23
N ASP A 234 -18.65 0.84 15.40
CA ASP A 234 -19.83 0.28 16.10
C ASP A 234 -21.11 0.34 15.22
N SER A 235 -21.19 1.33 14.34
CA SER A 235 -22.28 1.47 13.35
C SER A 235 -22.31 0.36 12.30
N ASP A 236 -21.21 -0.37 12.11
CA ASP A 236 -21.04 -1.40 11.08
C ASP A 236 -21.41 -2.81 11.57
N GLU A 237 -21.95 -2.93 12.77
CA GLU A 237 -22.34 -4.22 13.35
C GLU A 237 -23.35 -4.98 12.46
N GLY A 238 -24.17 -4.26 11.69
CA GLY A 238 -25.08 -4.85 10.69
C GLY A 238 -24.32 -5.55 9.57
N ASP A 239 -23.29 -4.92 9.04
CA ASP A 239 -22.43 -5.50 8.00
C ASP A 239 -21.64 -6.71 8.54
N ARG A 240 -21.10 -6.61 9.76
CA ARG A 240 -20.41 -7.72 10.42
C ARG A 240 -21.29 -8.96 10.51
N ARG A 241 -22.52 -8.81 11.05
CA ARG A 241 -23.46 -9.94 11.16
C ARG A 241 -23.82 -10.53 9.79
N LEU A 242 -24.05 -9.67 8.80
CA LEU A 242 -24.38 -10.10 7.46
C LEU A 242 -23.27 -10.96 6.85
N LEU A 243 -22.00 -10.59 7.07
CA LEU A 243 -20.82 -11.34 6.62
C LEU A 243 -20.72 -12.69 7.35
N GLU A 244 -20.88 -12.68 8.68
CA GLU A 244 -20.80 -13.91 9.50
C GLU A 244 -21.93 -14.91 9.13
N GLU A 245 -23.15 -14.44 8.86
CA GLU A 245 -24.28 -15.25 8.38
C GLU A 245 -24.02 -15.89 7.00
N ARG A 246 -23.13 -15.29 6.21
CA ARG A 246 -22.70 -15.79 4.91
C ARG A 246 -21.53 -16.76 4.99
N GLY A 247 -20.94 -16.96 6.17
CA GLY A 247 -19.88 -17.90 6.42
C GLY A 247 -18.48 -17.29 6.49
N TRP A 248 -18.36 -15.97 6.44
CA TRP A 248 -17.08 -15.29 6.68
C TRP A 248 -16.69 -15.34 8.15
N ARG A 249 -15.40 -15.55 8.43
CA ARG A 249 -14.82 -15.23 9.74
C ARG A 249 -14.50 -13.73 9.75
N VAL A 250 -15.10 -12.96 10.65
CA VAL A 250 -14.87 -11.51 10.74
C VAL A 250 -14.10 -11.17 12.00
N ARG A 251 -13.00 -10.45 11.85
CA ARG A 251 -12.20 -9.91 12.93
C ARG A 251 -12.21 -8.39 12.89
N HIS A 252 -12.13 -7.76 14.02
CA HIS A 252 -11.79 -6.34 14.08
C HIS A 252 -10.29 -6.17 13.86
N SER A 253 -9.87 -5.40 12.84
CA SER A 253 -8.46 -5.34 12.45
C SER A 253 -7.52 -4.86 13.57
N PRO A 254 -7.89 -3.93 14.49
CA PRO A 254 -7.06 -3.59 15.64
C PRO A 254 -6.79 -4.75 16.62
N GLU A 255 -7.61 -5.81 16.62
CA GLU A 255 -7.37 -6.98 17.48
C GLU A 255 -6.25 -7.88 16.96
N VAL A 256 -5.96 -7.84 15.67
CA VAL A 256 -5.04 -8.77 15.00
C VAL A 256 -3.90 -8.09 14.26
N ALA A 257 -3.97 -6.78 14.06
CA ALA A 257 -3.02 -6.00 13.27
C ALA A 257 -2.85 -4.57 13.80
N SER A 258 -2.83 -4.38 15.13
CA SER A 258 -2.71 -3.07 15.79
C SER A 258 -1.29 -2.48 15.74
N SER A 259 -0.30 -3.33 15.60
CA SER A 259 1.10 -2.95 15.45
C SER A 259 1.68 -3.52 14.14
N PRO A 260 2.79 -2.95 13.64
CA PRO A 260 3.49 -3.52 12.48
C PRO A 260 3.90 -4.99 12.69
N GLU A 261 4.26 -5.37 13.91
CA GLU A 261 4.60 -6.74 14.29
C GLU A 261 3.39 -7.68 14.27
N ASP A 262 2.26 -7.23 14.82
CA ASP A 262 1.01 -8.01 14.80
C ASP A 262 0.52 -8.22 13.37
N TYR A 263 0.54 -7.17 12.56
CA TYR A 263 0.20 -7.24 11.14
C TYR A 263 1.06 -8.27 10.40
N ARG A 264 2.40 -8.18 10.55
CA ARG A 264 3.32 -9.16 9.96
C ARG A 264 3.02 -10.58 10.43
N SER A 265 2.82 -10.75 11.74
CA SER A 265 2.50 -12.04 12.35
C SER A 265 1.16 -12.59 11.82
N TYR A 266 0.15 -11.74 11.64
CA TYR A 266 -1.13 -12.14 11.07
C TYR A 266 -0.99 -12.62 9.62
N VAL A 267 -0.30 -11.86 8.78
CA VAL A 267 0.02 -12.25 7.40
C VAL A 267 0.76 -13.58 7.35
N GLN A 268 1.80 -13.76 8.17
CA GLN A 268 2.63 -14.97 8.17
C GLN A 268 1.92 -16.22 8.70
N ARG A 269 0.90 -16.05 9.56
CA ARG A 269 0.06 -17.16 10.04
C ARG A 269 -1.08 -17.51 9.11
N SER A 270 -1.34 -16.72 8.08
CA SER A 270 -2.39 -16.99 7.10
C SER A 270 -1.99 -18.11 6.14
N ARG A 271 -2.98 -18.79 5.55
CA ARG A 271 -2.76 -19.72 4.46
C ARG A 271 -2.38 -19.01 3.17
N GLY A 272 -3.04 -17.91 2.89
CA GLY A 272 -2.84 -17.04 1.74
C GLY A 272 -3.66 -15.78 1.87
N GLU A 273 -3.65 -14.94 0.84
CA GLU A 273 -4.49 -13.76 0.75
C GLU A 273 -5.66 -14.00 -0.21
N PHE A 274 -6.85 -13.54 0.20
CA PHE A 274 -7.94 -13.25 -0.72
C PHE A 274 -8.25 -11.76 -0.64
N SER A 275 -8.23 -11.06 -1.77
CA SER A 275 -8.58 -9.64 -1.75
C SER A 275 -9.20 -9.14 -3.06
N TRP A 276 -10.01 -8.11 -2.91
CA TRP A 276 -10.67 -7.39 -4.00
C TRP A 276 -10.10 -5.98 -4.14
N ALA A 277 -10.29 -5.39 -5.30
CA ALA A 277 -9.83 -4.05 -5.62
C ALA A 277 -10.93 -3.01 -5.39
N LYS A 278 -10.54 -1.74 -5.22
CA LYS A 278 -11.48 -0.61 -5.27
C LYS A 278 -12.08 -0.45 -6.67
N ALA A 279 -13.27 0.11 -6.76
CA ALA A 279 -13.93 0.37 -8.04
C ALA A 279 -13.08 1.22 -9.00
N SER A 280 -12.28 2.16 -8.48
CA SER A 280 -11.32 2.93 -9.26
C SER A 280 -10.28 2.05 -9.98
N CYS A 281 -9.68 1.08 -9.30
CA CYS A 281 -8.73 0.17 -9.93
C CYS A 281 -9.36 -0.63 -11.07
N MET A 282 -10.62 -1.05 -10.88
CA MET A 282 -11.38 -1.79 -11.91
C MET A 282 -11.75 -0.91 -13.09
N ARG A 283 -12.10 0.36 -12.87
CA ARG A 283 -12.41 1.30 -13.94
C ARG A 283 -11.18 1.76 -14.71
N PHE A 284 -10.09 2.04 -14.00
CA PHE A 284 -8.85 2.53 -14.60
C PHE A 284 -8.00 1.43 -15.24
N GLN A 285 -8.20 0.17 -14.85
CA GLN A 285 -7.40 -0.97 -15.37
C GLN A 285 -5.89 -0.67 -15.26
N ASN A 286 -5.47 -0.18 -14.08
CA ASN A 286 -4.14 0.35 -13.82
C ASN A 286 -3.07 -0.74 -13.58
N ALA A 287 -3.44 -2.02 -13.60
CA ALA A 287 -2.60 -3.17 -13.28
C ALA A 287 -1.97 -3.09 -11.86
N TRP A 288 -2.69 -2.46 -10.94
CA TRP A 288 -2.24 -2.29 -9.56
C TRP A 288 -2.18 -3.61 -8.80
N VAL A 289 -1.13 -3.75 -8.00
CA VAL A 289 -0.99 -4.78 -6.97
C VAL A 289 -0.81 -4.11 -5.62
N SER A 290 -1.52 -4.61 -4.61
CA SER A 290 -1.45 -4.03 -3.26
C SER A 290 -0.09 -4.31 -2.60
N ASP A 291 0.47 -3.31 -1.92
CA ASP A 291 1.59 -3.45 -0.98
C ASP A 291 1.33 -4.56 0.06
N ARG A 292 0.08 -4.71 0.51
CA ARG A 292 -0.34 -5.82 1.37
C ARG A 292 -0.11 -7.16 0.68
N SER A 293 -0.50 -7.32 -0.56
CA SER A 293 -0.31 -8.58 -1.32
C SER A 293 1.16 -8.93 -1.43
N LEU A 294 2.05 -7.94 -1.53
CA LEU A 294 3.50 -8.17 -1.55
C LEU A 294 4.00 -8.72 -0.21
N CYS A 295 3.43 -8.28 0.91
CA CYS A 295 3.76 -8.84 2.23
C CYS A 295 3.40 -10.33 2.32
N TYR A 296 2.25 -10.73 1.75
CA TYR A 296 1.86 -12.14 1.64
C TYR A 296 2.82 -12.90 0.72
N LEU A 297 3.05 -12.42 -0.49
CA LEU A 297 3.95 -13.05 -1.46
C LEU A 297 5.35 -13.24 -0.89
N ALA A 298 5.93 -12.20 -0.30
CA ALA A 298 7.25 -12.24 0.32
C ALA A 298 7.31 -13.26 1.47
N SER A 299 6.25 -13.38 2.26
CA SER A 299 6.13 -14.40 3.30
C SER A 299 5.88 -15.81 2.74
N GLY A 300 5.81 -15.99 1.42
CA GLY A 300 5.52 -17.28 0.78
C GLY A 300 4.05 -17.68 0.94
N LYS A 301 3.15 -16.71 0.94
CA LYS A 301 1.71 -16.94 1.01
C LYS A 301 1.10 -16.67 -0.37
N PRO A 302 0.47 -17.67 -1.01
CA PRO A 302 -0.20 -17.46 -2.30
C PRO A 302 -1.30 -16.41 -2.17
N VAL A 303 -1.50 -15.63 -3.22
CA VAL A 303 -2.51 -14.58 -3.25
C VAL A 303 -3.55 -14.84 -4.33
N VAL A 304 -4.81 -14.61 -3.98
CA VAL A 304 -5.98 -14.66 -4.89
C VAL A 304 -6.56 -13.24 -4.89
N VAL A 305 -6.25 -12.48 -5.94
CA VAL A 305 -6.53 -11.04 -6.02
C VAL A 305 -7.35 -10.71 -7.25
N GLN A 306 -8.16 -9.65 -7.19
CA GLN A 306 -8.94 -9.23 -8.35
C GLN A 306 -8.03 -8.71 -9.48
N ASP A 307 -8.33 -9.06 -10.72
CA ASP A 307 -7.60 -8.60 -11.92
C ASP A 307 -7.88 -7.12 -12.16
N THR A 308 -6.88 -6.29 -11.96
CA THR A 308 -6.95 -4.84 -12.08
C THR A 308 -6.46 -4.32 -13.44
N GLY A 309 -6.23 -5.20 -14.41
CA GLY A 309 -5.86 -4.81 -15.77
C GLY A 309 -4.65 -5.56 -16.32
N PRO A 310 -4.29 -5.27 -17.57
CA PRO A 310 -3.22 -5.95 -18.26
C PRO A 310 -1.86 -5.64 -17.63
N SER A 311 -1.06 -6.68 -17.39
CA SER A 311 0.29 -6.55 -16.85
C SER A 311 1.25 -7.46 -17.61
N SER A 312 2.48 -6.99 -17.78
CA SER A 312 3.57 -7.76 -18.38
C SER A 312 4.30 -8.66 -17.38
N ILE A 313 4.06 -8.45 -16.06
CA ILE A 313 4.79 -9.12 -14.99
C ILE A 313 3.92 -9.90 -14.01
N LEU A 314 2.66 -9.48 -13.81
CA LEU A 314 1.77 -10.16 -12.88
C LEU A 314 1.25 -11.45 -13.52
N PRO A 315 1.58 -12.64 -12.96
CA PRO A 315 1.09 -13.90 -13.51
C PRO A 315 -0.40 -14.10 -13.21
N ASP A 316 -0.96 -15.10 -13.88
CA ASP A 316 -2.21 -15.72 -13.47
C ASP A 316 -1.94 -17.19 -13.18
N GLY A 317 -1.74 -17.51 -11.92
CA GLY A 317 -1.23 -18.79 -11.43
C GLY A 317 0.14 -18.62 -10.75
N ASP A 318 0.77 -19.73 -10.37
CA ASP A 318 2.14 -19.75 -9.85
C ASP A 318 2.40 -18.79 -8.67
N GLY A 319 1.56 -18.90 -7.64
CA GLY A 319 1.67 -18.11 -6.39
C GLY A 319 0.83 -16.84 -6.35
N MET A 320 0.40 -16.31 -7.52
CA MET A 320 -0.56 -15.21 -7.65
C MET A 320 -1.64 -15.59 -8.64
N PHE A 321 -2.88 -15.57 -8.24
CA PHE A 321 -4.06 -15.89 -9.03
C PHE A 321 -4.93 -14.65 -9.18
N ARG A 322 -5.15 -14.22 -10.41
CA ARG A 322 -5.89 -12.99 -10.72
C ARG A 322 -7.29 -13.35 -11.21
N PHE A 323 -8.31 -13.09 -10.39
CA PHE A 323 -9.67 -13.49 -10.68
C PHE A 323 -10.52 -12.36 -11.30
N LYS A 324 -11.50 -12.76 -12.10
CA LYS A 324 -12.58 -11.91 -12.63
C LYS A 324 -13.95 -12.33 -12.13
N THR A 325 -14.11 -13.61 -11.81
CA THR A 325 -15.37 -14.21 -11.38
C THR A 325 -15.20 -15.01 -10.09
N MET A 326 -16.31 -15.31 -9.41
CA MET A 326 -16.29 -16.21 -8.24
C MET A 326 -15.81 -17.64 -8.60
N ALA A 327 -16.06 -18.10 -9.82
CA ALA A 327 -15.58 -19.40 -10.30
C ALA A 327 -14.04 -19.42 -10.38
N ASP A 328 -13.41 -18.33 -10.83
CA ASP A 328 -11.94 -18.22 -10.88
C ASP A 328 -11.35 -18.30 -9.47
N ILE A 329 -12.02 -17.69 -8.48
CA ILE A 329 -11.58 -17.73 -7.07
C ILE A 329 -11.60 -19.15 -6.53
N ALA A 330 -12.71 -19.87 -6.74
CA ALA A 330 -12.84 -21.26 -6.29
C ALA A 330 -11.78 -22.16 -6.95
N GLN A 331 -11.56 -22.01 -8.25
CA GLN A 331 -10.52 -22.75 -8.99
C GLN A 331 -9.11 -22.42 -8.48
N ALA A 332 -8.85 -21.16 -8.13
CA ALA A 332 -7.56 -20.75 -7.55
C ALA A 332 -7.32 -21.45 -6.21
N PHE A 333 -8.33 -21.48 -5.32
CA PHE A 333 -8.21 -22.18 -4.03
C PHE A 333 -7.96 -23.68 -4.22
N GLU A 334 -8.66 -24.34 -5.14
CA GLU A 334 -8.43 -25.74 -5.45
C GLU A 334 -7.00 -25.98 -5.95
N THR A 335 -6.52 -25.13 -6.86
CA THR A 335 -5.16 -25.23 -7.41
C THR A 335 -4.11 -25.03 -6.32
N ILE A 336 -4.29 -24.03 -5.46
CA ILE A 336 -3.37 -23.76 -4.35
C ILE A 336 -3.37 -24.93 -3.35
N ASN A 337 -4.54 -25.44 -3.00
CA ASN A 337 -4.68 -26.54 -2.05
C ASN A 337 -4.15 -27.86 -2.60
N GLY A 338 -4.19 -28.06 -3.91
CA GLY A 338 -3.65 -29.24 -4.59
C GLY A 338 -2.13 -29.40 -4.44
N ASP A 339 -1.39 -28.30 -4.37
CA ASP A 339 0.07 -28.29 -4.11
C ASP A 339 0.49 -27.01 -3.38
N TYR A 340 0.04 -26.90 -2.12
CA TYR A 340 0.21 -25.70 -1.32
C TYR A 340 1.69 -25.30 -1.14
N GLU A 341 2.57 -26.30 -0.90
CA GLU A 341 4.00 -26.02 -0.69
C GLU A 341 4.64 -25.44 -1.96
N ARG A 342 4.33 -25.98 -3.13
CA ARG A 342 4.79 -25.43 -4.40
C ARG A 342 4.30 -24.00 -4.59
N GLN A 343 3.02 -23.74 -4.33
CA GLN A 343 2.45 -22.39 -4.47
C GLN A 343 3.06 -21.40 -3.51
N CYS A 344 3.41 -21.80 -2.29
CA CYS A 344 4.15 -20.97 -1.34
C CYS A 344 5.54 -20.59 -1.87
N ARG A 345 6.29 -21.54 -2.45
CA ARG A 345 7.60 -21.26 -3.05
C ARG A 345 7.50 -20.32 -4.25
N LEU A 346 6.48 -20.50 -5.08
CA LEU A 346 6.23 -19.66 -6.24
C LEU A 346 5.84 -18.24 -5.84
N ALA A 347 5.02 -18.06 -4.82
CA ALA A 347 4.69 -16.76 -4.24
C ALA A 347 5.95 -16.01 -3.78
N ARG A 348 6.84 -16.68 -3.02
CA ARG A 348 8.12 -16.10 -2.59
C ARG A 348 9.02 -15.74 -3.77
N ARG A 349 9.10 -16.61 -4.77
CA ARG A 349 9.90 -16.37 -5.97
C ARG A 349 9.40 -15.14 -6.73
N LEU A 350 8.09 -15.00 -6.92
CA LEU A 350 7.49 -13.85 -7.58
C LEU A 350 7.86 -12.54 -6.87
N ALA A 351 7.78 -12.52 -5.51
CA ALA A 351 8.20 -11.37 -4.73
C ALA A 351 9.69 -11.03 -4.95
N ALA A 352 10.56 -12.05 -4.94
CA ALA A 352 11.99 -11.85 -5.12
C ALA A 352 12.38 -11.40 -6.54
N GLU A 353 11.71 -11.91 -7.56
CA GLU A 353 12.03 -11.59 -8.97
C GLU A 353 11.54 -10.21 -9.39
N HIS A 354 10.42 -9.72 -8.83
CA HIS A 354 9.77 -8.52 -9.35
C HIS A 354 9.59 -7.38 -8.35
N PHE A 355 9.64 -7.66 -7.05
CA PHE A 355 9.27 -6.71 -6.01
C PHE A 355 10.31 -6.56 -4.90
N ASP A 356 11.51 -7.16 -5.07
CA ASP A 356 12.61 -6.97 -4.12
C ASP A 356 12.91 -5.49 -3.94
N ALA A 357 12.84 -5.03 -2.69
CA ALA A 357 12.91 -3.62 -2.37
C ALA A 357 14.25 -2.98 -2.75
N GLU A 358 15.37 -3.71 -2.63
CA GLU A 358 16.67 -3.18 -3.02
C GLU A 358 16.75 -2.99 -4.54
N VAL A 359 16.20 -3.92 -5.32
CA VAL A 359 16.19 -3.81 -6.80
C VAL A 359 15.25 -2.68 -7.25
N VAL A 360 14.04 -2.60 -6.69
CA VAL A 360 13.06 -1.56 -7.06
C VAL A 360 13.59 -0.18 -6.72
N VAL A 361 14.10 0.00 -5.50
CA VAL A 361 14.56 1.31 -5.02
C VAL A 361 15.87 1.72 -5.69
N ALA A 362 16.78 0.79 -6.00
CA ALA A 362 17.94 1.08 -6.82
C ALA A 362 17.55 1.65 -8.19
N GLY A 363 16.55 1.07 -8.85
CA GLY A 363 16.02 1.57 -10.11
C GLY A 363 15.38 2.95 -10.03
N ILE A 364 14.82 3.34 -8.86
CA ILE A 364 14.36 4.71 -8.60
C ILE A 364 15.58 5.65 -8.47
N LEU A 365 16.58 5.28 -7.66
CA LEU A 365 17.79 6.08 -7.44
C LEU A 365 18.56 6.33 -8.74
N GLU A 366 18.74 5.31 -9.58
CA GLU A 366 19.44 5.41 -10.88
C GLU A 366 18.80 6.42 -11.84
N ARG A 367 17.47 6.62 -11.72
CA ARG A 367 16.75 7.59 -12.56
C ARG A 367 16.71 8.97 -11.93
N ALA A 368 16.75 9.04 -10.59
CA ALA A 368 16.56 10.28 -9.86
C ALA A 368 17.88 11.04 -9.61
N LEU A 369 19.00 10.37 -9.62
CA LEU A 369 20.32 10.94 -9.32
C LEU A 369 21.27 10.86 -10.53
#